data_90e308b05d7d5a13f3b21271f78a34fb
#
_entry.id   90e308b05d7d5a13f3b21271f78a34fb
#
_cell.length_a   1.000
_cell.length_b   1.000
_cell.length_c   1.000
_cell.angle_alpha   90.00
_cell.angle_beta   90.00
_cell.angle_gamma   90.00
#
_symmetry.space_group_name_H-M   'P 1'
#
loop_
_entity.id
_entity.type
_entity.pdbx_description
1 polymer ?
#
loop_
_entity_poly.entity_id
_entity_poly.type
_entity_poly.pdbx_seq_one_letter_code
_entity_poly.pdbx_strand_id
1 'polypeptide(L)' 'MDEKDFKSLAFVRLDRAKELYIEANELMKMDSYKSANNRIFYAIEKCMKALLATQRMDVETHNGAVSQFNRLFIH' A
#
# COMPACT_ATOMS: atom_id res chain seq x y z
N MET A 1 -11.79 15.05 -7.41
CA MET A 1 -11.93 14.22 -6.21
C MET A 1 -11.89 15.12 -4.98
N ASP A 2 -12.87 15.04 -4.10
CA ASP A 2 -12.92 15.88 -2.90
C ASP A 2 -12.25 15.19 -1.69
N GLU A 3 -12.22 15.87 -0.55
CA GLU A 3 -11.61 15.34 0.70
C GLU A 3 -12.16 13.99 1.09
N LYS A 4 -13.48 13.82 0.99
CA LYS A 4 -14.15 12.58 1.36
C LYS A 4 -13.72 11.43 0.48
N ASP A 5 -13.56 11.68 -0.83
CA ASP A 5 -13.14 10.66 -1.79
C ASP A 5 -11.70 10.22 -1.54
N PHE A 6 -10.81 11.16 -1.23
CA PHE A 6 -9.42 10.82 -0.88
C PHE A 6 -9.34 10.03 0.41
N LYS A 7 -10.15 10.38 1.39
CA LYS A 7 -10.21 9.65 2.66
C LYS A 7 -10.71 8.22 2.45
N SER A 8 -11.76 8.05 1.65
CA SER A 8 -12.28 6.73 1.31
C SER A 8 -11.25 5.90 0.55
N LEU A 9 -10.52 6.51 -0.36
CA LEU A 9 -9.45 5.86 -1.10
C LEU A 9 -8.34 5.37 -0.16
N ALA A 10 -7.97 6.18 0.82
CA ALA A 10 -6.97 5.81 1.81
C ALA A 10 -7.41 4.58 2.61
N PHE A 11 -8.66 4.55 3.05
CA PHE A 11 -9.20 3.40 3.79
C PHE A 11 -9.23 2.13 2.96
N VAL A 12 -9.66 2.22 1.70
CA VAL A 12 -9.70 1.06 0.80
C VAL A 12 -8.31 0.47 0.61
N ARG A 13 -7.33 1.33 0.40
CA ARG A 13 -5.94 0.90 0.21
C ARG A 13 -5.34 0.30 1.48
N LEU A 14 -5.67 0.86 2.64
CA LEU A 14 -5.21 0.34 3.92
C LEU A 14 -5.83 -1.04 4.20
N ASP A 15 -7.11 -1.21 3.92
CA ASP A 15 -7.78 -2.50 4.07
C ASP A 15 -7.14 -3.55 3.17
N ARG A 16 -6.82 -3.19 1.94
CA ARG A 16 -6.14 -4.11 1.02
C ARG A 16 -4.74 -4.47 1.52
N ALA A 17 -4.03 -3.51 2.12
CA ALA A 17 -2.72 -3.78 2.72
C ALA A 17 -2.84 -4.81 3.85
N LYS A 18 -3.87 -4.70 4.69
CA LYS A 18 -4.12 -5.66 5.76
C LYS A 18 -4.41 -7.06 5.23
N GLU A 19 -5.23 -7.16 4.17
CA GLU A 19 -5.52 -8.44 3.53
C GLU A 19 -4.25 -9.09 2.99
N LEU A 20 -3.41 -8.31 2.33
CA LEU A 20 -2.15 -8.81 1.78
C LEU A 20 -1.20 -9.28 2.89
N TYR A 21 -1.17 -8.58 4.00
CA TYR A 21 -0.37 -8.97 5.16
C TYR A 21 -0.83 -10.31 5.73
N ILE A 22 -2.13 -10.50 5.88
CA ILE A 22 -2.71 -11.76 6.36
C ILE A 22 -2.37 -12.90 5.40
N GLU A 23 -2.51 -12.67 4.08
CA GLU A 23 -2.14 -13.64 3.06
C GLU A 23 -0.66 -14.03 3.16
N ALA A 24 0.21 -13.04 3.39
CA ALA A 24 1.64 -13.27 3.53
C ALA A 24 1.93 -14.19 4.72
N ASN A 25 1.28 -13.96 5.86
CA ASN A 25 1.46 -14.79 7.04
C ASN A 25 1.04 -16.24 6.79
N GLU A 26 -0.08 -16.44 6.09
CA GLU A 26 -0.52 -17.78 5.75
C GLU A 26 0.46 -18.48 4.81
N LEU A 27 0.99 -17.76 3.84
CA LEU A 27 1.99 -18.30 2.91
C LEU A 27 3.30 -18.63 3.63
N MET A 28 3.69 -17.84 4.61
CA MET A 28 4.88 -18.14 5.44
C MET A 28 4.71 -19.46 6.22
N LYS A 29 3.52 -19.68 6.76
CA LYS A 29 3.22 -20.93 7.48
C LYS A 29 3.28 -22.15 6.57
N MET A 30 3.07 -21.96 5.27
CA MET A 30 3.14 -23.00 4.26
C MET A 30 4.50 -23.10 3.60
N ASP A 31 5.50 -22.38 4.11
CA ASP A 31 6.85 -22.30 3.56
C ASP A 31 6.91 -21.76 2.12
N SER A 32 5.88 -21.02 1.72
CA SER A 32 5.82 -20.39 0.40
C SER A 32 6.43 -18.99 0.44
N TYR A 33 7.75 -18.93 0.67
CA TYR A 33 8.44 -17.67 0.97
C TYR A 33 8.42 -16.67 -0.18
N LYS A 34 8.58 -17.15 -1.41
CA LYS A 34 8.55 -16.26 -2.59
C LYS A 34 7.20 -15.58 -2.72
N SER A 35 6.12 -16.35 -2.56
CA SER A 35 4.76 -15.80 -2.62
C SER A 35 4.48 -14.86 -1.45
N ALA A 36 4.98 -15.21 -0.25
CA ALA A 36 4.85 -14.35 0.92
C ALA A 36 5.55 -13.00 0.70
N ASN A 37 6.77 -13.01 0.16
CA ASN A 37 7.50 -11.78 -0.15
C ASN A 37 6.75 -10.92 -1.15
N ASN A 38 6.14 -11.53 -2.16
CA ASN A 38 5.33 -10.83 -3.15
C ASN A 38 4.14 -10.10 -2.48
N ARG A 39 3.47 -10.77 -1.54
CA ARG A 39 2.34 -10.18 -0.81
C ARG A 39 2.79 -9.02 0.08
N ILE A 40 3.94 -9.16 0.76
CA ILE A 40 4.50 -8.09 1.60
C ILE A 40 4.86 -6.88 0.74
N PHE A 41 5.47 -7.10 -0.41
CA PHE A 41 5.80 -6.02 -1.34
C PHE A 41 4.56 -5.20 -1.69
N TYR A 42 3.48 -5.87 -2.06
CA TYR A 42 2.23 -5.18 -2.41
C TYR A 42 1.56 -4.56 -1.19
N ALA A 43 1.68 -5.16 -0.01
CA ALA A 43 1.16 -4.55 1.21
C ALA A 43 1.83 -3.21 1.49
N ILE A 44 3.16 -3.15 1.37
CA ILE A 44 3.93 -1.92 1.56
C ILE A 44 3.50 -0.87 0.52
N GLU A 45 3.36 -1.27 -0.73
CA GLU A 45 2.91 -0.38 -1.80
C GLU A 45 1.52 0.22 -1.48
N LYS A 46 0.59 -0.61 -1.03
CA LYS A 46 -0.76 -0.14 -0.68
C LYS A 46 -0.72 0.82 0.51
N CYS A 47 0.15 0.56 1.50
CA CYS A 47 0.33 1.49 2.61
C CYS A 47 0.85 2.84 2.15
N MET A 48 1.87 2.85 1.27
CA MET A 48 2.39 4.11 0.71
C MET A 48 1.30 4.87 -0.03
N LYS A 49 0.53 4.18 -0.87
CA LYS A 49 -0.55 4.81 -1.63
C LYS A 49 -1.67 5.32 -0.72
N ALA A 50 -1.93 4.61 0.39
CA ALA A 50 -2.90 5.09 1.38
C ALA A 50 -2.44 6.40 2.03
N LEU A 51 -1.16 6.48 2.41
CA LEU A 51 -0.60 7.71 2.98
C LEU A 51 -0.62 8.85 1.97
N LEU A 52 -0.30 8.57 0.71
CA LEU A 52 -0.36 9.59 -0.35
C LEU A 52 -1.79 10.08 -0.56
N ALA A 53 -2.79 9.20 -0.44
CA ALA A 53 -4.18 9.61 -0.57
C ALA A 53 -4.58 10.60 0.54
N THR A 54 -4.00 10.49 1.74
CA THR A 54 -4.25 11.47 2.80
C THR A 54 -3.70 12.86 2.44
N GLN A 55 -2.76 12.92 1.50
CA GLN A 55 -2.20 14.16 0.95
C GLN A 55 -2.84 14.53 -0.39
N ARG A 56 -4.03 13.98 -0.69
CA ARG A 56 -4.79 14.22 -1.92
C ARG A 56 -4.05 13.80 -3.18
N MET A 57 -3.31 12.69 -3.10
CA MET A 57 -2.59 12.14 -4.24
C MET A 57 -3.08 10.75 -4.57
N ASP A 58 -3.53 10.57 -5.80
CA ASP A 58 -3.94 9.26 -6.32
C ASP A 58 -2.90 8.82 -7.33
N VAL A 59 -1.91 8.06 -6.85
CA VAL A 59 -0.80 7.57 -7.67
C VAL A 59 -1.02 6.10 -7.98
N GLU A 60 -1.08 5.76 -9.26
CA GLU A 60 -1.41 4.40 -9.69
C GLU A 60 -0.18 3.51 -9.90
N THR A 61 0.96 4.08 -10.30
CA THR A 61 2.15 3.29 -10.57
C THR A 61 2.98 3.11 -9.30
N HIS A 62 3.71 1.98 -9.24
CA HIS A 62 4.63 1.73 -8.14
C HIS A 62 5.73 2.78 -8.05
N ASN A 63 6.39 3.05 -9.18
CA ASN A 63 7.50 4.02 -9.21
C ASN A 63 7.02 5.43 -8.84
N GLY A 64 5.85 5.82 -9.31
CA GLY A 64 5.26 7.10 -8.94
C GLY A 64 4.97 7.19 -7.45
N ALA A 65 4.44 6.11 -6.87
CA ALA A 65 4.15 6.07 -5.44
C ALA A 65 5.42 6.21 -4.60
N VAL A 66 6.48 5.47 -4.94
CA VAL A 66 7.76 5.53 -4.24
C VAL A 66 8.34 6.94 -4.33
N SER A 67 8.35 7.53 -5.53
CA SER A 67 8.89 8.86 -5.77
C SER A 67 8.17 9.92 -4.92
N GLN A 68 6.85 9.92 -4.94
CA GLN A 68 6.06 10.90 -4.19
C GLN A 68 6.12 10.66 -2.69
N PHE A 69 6.15 9.39 -2.28
CA PHE A 69 6.29 9.06 -0.86
C PHE A 69 7.62 9.60 -0.31
N ASN A 70 8.71 9.35 -1.04
CA ASN A 70 10.02 9.85 -0.63
C ASN A 70 10.05 11.37 -0.54
N ARG A 71 9.44 12.05 -1.51
CA ARG A 71 9.39 13.51 -1.55
C ARG A 71 8.64 14.09 -0.35
N LEU A 72 7.52 13.47 0.04
CA LEU A 72 6.63 14.02 1.06
C LEU A 72 6.99 13.57 2.49
N PHE A 73 7.49 12.36 2.67
CA PHE A 73 7.67 11.76 3.99
C PHE A 73 9.12 11.47 4.36
N ILE A 74 10.01 11.39 3.39
CA ILE A 74 11.43 11.08 3.63
C ILE A 74 12.27 12.23 3.07
N HIS A 75 12.98 12.92 3.94
CA HIS A 75 13.79 14.09 3.55
C HIS A 75 15.29 13.83 3.69
#